data_01de436ed67fb30d54c62f027330e502
#
_entry.id   01de436ed67fb30d54c62f027330e502
#
_cell.length_a   1.000
_cell.length_b   1.000
_cell.length_c   1.000
_cell.angle_alpha   90.00
_cell.angle_beta   90.00
_cell.angle_gamma   90.00
#
_symmetry.space_group_name_H-M   'P 1'
#
loop_
_entity.id
_entity.type
_entity.pdbx_description
1 polymer ?
#
loop_
_entity_poly.entity_id
_entity_poly.type
_entity_poly.pdbx_seq_one_letter_code
_entity_poly.pdbx_strand_id
1 'polypeptide(L)'
;MAESFNNSLTSAAGIVTTTTVASIGIAGTTISGISTNGISIGDMVDTPFFRGATKVYSIGTGSVLVDKTSTNGAIAANQVVNFMGVTTAYTASSKAILVGGTFANLTDNSINLFVEIGIGNTFANIANDIPVPTGSSFVISDAGKTILRPNQQIRVYSNIENSLDVSLSILEGVA
;
A
#
# COMPACT_ATOMS: atom_id res chain seq x y z
N MET A 1 5.89 19.28 24.87
CA MET A 1 4.63 19.45 24.11
C MET A 1 3.54 18.77 24.91
N ALA A 2 2.33 19.32 24.96
CA ALA A 2 1.24 18.62 25.64
C ALA A 2 0.80 17.42 24.81
N GLU A 3 0.51 16.29 25.45
CA GLU A 3 -0.07 15.14 24.80
C GLU A 3 -1.48 15.46 24.32
N SER A 4 -1.83 15.04 23.10
CA SER A 4 -3.17 15.22 22.55
C SER A 4 -3.61 14.00 21.77
N PHE A 5 -4.87 13.59 21.96
CA PHE A 5 -5.53 12.61 21.09
C PHE A 5 -6.03 13.29 19.82
N ASN A 6 -5.73 12.68 18.68
CA ASN A 6 -6.13 13.14 17.38
C ASN A 6 -6.64 11.97 16.52
N ASN A 7 -7.65 12.24 15.67
CA ASN A 7 -8.08 11.30 14.66
C ASN A 7 -7.62 11.77 13.29
N SER A 8 -6.84 10.94 12.60
CA SER A 8 -6.52 11.15 11.19
C SER A 8 -7.53 10.41 10.33
N LEU A 9 -8.18 11.14 9.42
CA LEU A 9 -9.21 10.59 8.53
C LEU A 9 -8.74 10.72 7.08
N THR A 10 -8.87 9.63 6.33
CA THR A 10 -8.62 9.60 4.88
C THR A 10 -9.80 8.90 4.23
N SER A 11 -10.48 9.60 3.34
CA SER A 11 -11.64 9.07 2.61
C SER A 11 -11.25 8.67 1.20
N ALA A 12 -11.90 7.64 0.69
CA ALA A 12 -11.77 7.13 -0.67
C ALA A 12 -10.30 6.82 -1.06
N ALA A 13 -9.55 6.23 -0.14
CA ALA A 13 -8.20 5.74 -0.42
C ALA A 13 -8.25 4.56 -1.40
N GLY A 14 -7.16 4.36 -2.12
CA GLY A 14 -7.00 3.36 -3.17
C GLY A 14 -6.76 4.05 -4.51
N ILE A 15 -5.57 3.84 -5.05
CA ILE A 15 -5.14 4.34 -6.38
C ILE A 15 -4.71 3.11 -7.16
N VAL A 16 -5.32 2.87 -8.33
CA VAL A 16 -4.99 1.71 -9.16
C VAL A 16 -4.69 2.14 -10.59
N THR A 17 -3.49 1.79 -11.05
CA THR A 17 -3.12 1.94 -12.48
C THR A 17 -3.02 0.56 -13.11
N THR A 18 -3.83 0.31 -14.12
CA THR A 18 -3.87 -0.95 -14.84
C THR A 18 -3.12 -0.83 -16.17
N THR A 19 -2.29 -1.81 -16.47
CA THR A 19 -1.60 -1.90 -17.76
C THR A 19 -1.49 -3.34 -18.25
N THR A 20 -1.21 -3.52 -19.53
CA THR A 20 -1.00 -4.84 -20.14
C THR A 20 0.49 -5.01 -20.41
N VAL A 21 1.07 -6.12 -19.98
CA VAL A 21 2.51 -6.39 -20.14
C VAL A 21 2.81 -7.15 -21.43
N ALA A 22 3.99 -6.91 -22.00
CA ALA A 22 4.48 -7.71 -23.14
C ALA A 22 4.91 -9.11 -22.66
N SER A 23 5.79 -9.17 -21.67
CA SER A 23 6.20 -10.43 -21.02
C SER A 23 7.09 -10.12 -19.81
N ILE A 24 7.19 -11.09 -18.89
CA ILE A 24 8.17 -11.06 -17.79
C ILE A 24 8.88 -12.41 -17.78
N GLY A 25 10.21 -12.39 -17.78
CA GLY A 25 11.03 -13.60 -17.72
C GLY A 25 10.94 -14.32 -16.37
N ILE A 26 11.28 -15.61 -16.34
CA ILE A 26 11.42 -16.37 -15.08
C ILE A 26 12.45 -15.70 -14.18
N ALA A 27 12.13 -15.55 -12.90
CA ALA A 27 12.94 -14.83 -11.91
C ALA A 27 13.31 -13.39 -12.34
N GLY A 28 12.51 -12.80 -13.24
CA GLY A 28 12.71 -11.44 -13.70
C GLY A 28 12.27 -10.41 -12.67
N THR A 29 12.92 -9.26 -12.70
CA THR A 29 12.58 -8.07 -11.90
C THR A 29 12.10 -6.91 -12.77
N THR A 30 12.08 -7.09 -14.10
CA THR A 30 11.66 -6.05 -15.04
C THR A 30 10.33 -6.41 -15.68
N ILE A 31 9.36 -5.54 -15.54
CA ILE A 31 8.06 -5.58 -16.24
C ILE A 31 8.19 -4.63 -17.44
N SER A 32 8.10 -5.13 -18.65
CA SER A 32 8.33 -4.37 -19.88
C SER A 32 7.16 -4.42 -20.86
N GLY A 33 7.16 -3.52 -21.85
CA GLY A 33 6.10 -3.39 -22.83
C GLY A 33 4.80 -2.81 -22.26
N ILE A 34 4.93 -1.92 -21.26
CA ILE A 34 3.81 -1.33 -20.53
C ILE A 34 3.72 0.19 -20.75
N SER A 35 2.52 0.74 -20.55
CA SER A 35 2.38 2.17 -20.27
C SER A 35 2.82 2.45 -18.84
N THR A 36 3.73 3.38 -18.64
CA THR A 36 4.21 3.79 -17.30
C THR A 36 3.47 5.03 -16.79
N ASN A 37 2.49 5.51 -17.52
CA ASN A 37 1.68 6.66 -17.11
C ASN A 37 0.83 6.31 -15.88
N GLY A 38 0.91 7.15 -14.85
CA GLY A 38 0.21 6.94 -13.58
C GLY A 38 0.94 6.00 -12.60
N ILE A 39 2.04 5.36 -13.00
CA ILE A 39 2.84 4.51 -12.12
C ILE A 39 3.91 5.35 -11.42
N SER A 40 4.09 5.11 -10.13
CA SER A 40 5.09 5.81 -9.30
C SER A 40 6.03 4.82 -8.61
N ILE A 41 7.25 5.31 -8.29
CA ILE A 41 8.18 4.53 -7.45
C ILE A 41 7.54 4.32 -6.07
N GLY A 42 7.54 3.08 -5.60
CA GLY A 42 6.90 2.68 -4.35
C GLY A 42 5.50 2.10 -4.51
N ASP A 43 4.87 2.21 -5.69
CA ASP A 43 3.60 1.52 -5.96
C ASP A 43 3.76 0.01 -5.80
N MET A 44 2.75 -0.64 -5.23
CA MET A 44 2.75 -2.10 -5.11
C MET A 44 2.23 -2.74 -6.40
N VAL A 45 2.83 -3.86 -6.77
CA VAL A 45 2.43 -4.65 -7.94
C VAL A 45 1.42 -5.70 -7.51
N ASP A 46 0.21 -5.61 -8.01
CA ASP A 46 -0.87 -6.58 -7.80
C ASP A 46 -0.96 -7.53 -8.99
N THR A 47 -0.39 -8.69 -8.83
CA THR A 47 -0.39 -9.79 -9.82
C THR A 47 0.02 -11.11 -9.15
N PRO A 48 -0.53 -12.25 -9.59
CA PRO A 48 -0.17 -13.56 -9.02
C PRO A 48 1.28 -14.00 -9.31
N PHE A 49 2.03 -13.26 -10.14
CA PHE A 49 3.38 -13.63 -10.55
C PHE A 49 4.47 -13.12 -9.62
N PHE A 50 4.16 -12.16 -8.77
CA PHE A 50 5.07 -11.65 -7.75
C PHE A 50 4.53 -11.96 -6.35
N ARG A 51 5.44 -11.99 -5.37
CA ARG A 51 5.03 -12.09 -3.96
C ARG A 51 4.34 -10.81 -3.53
N GLY A 52 3.43 -10.92 -2.58
CA GLY A 52 2.76 -9.77 -2.00
C GLY A 52 3.75 -8.70 -1.51
N ALA A 53 3.32 -7.45 -1.54
CA ALA A 53 4.14 -6.27 -1.23
C ALA A 53 5.41 -6.14 -2.10
N THR A 54 5.37 -6.59 -3.37
CA THR A 54 6.39 -6.26 -4.38
C THR A 54 6.17 -4.82 -4.82
N LYS A 55 7.24 -4.02 -4.89
CA LYS A 55 7.16 -2.59 -5.17
C LYS A 55 7.95 -2.19 -6.41
N VAL A 56 7.46 -1.16 -7.09
CA VAL A 56 8.18 -0.46 -8.14
C VAL A 56 9.42 0.20 -7.55
N TYR A 57 10.59 -0.20 -8.03
CA TYR A 57 11.89 0.32 -7.61
C TYR A 57 12.39 1.45 -8.51
N SER A 58 12.21 1.29 -9.83
CA SER A 58 12.54 2.34 -10.80
C SER A 58 11.62 2.27 -12.02
N ILE A 59 11.51 3.38 -12.74
CA ILE A 59 10.66 3.53 -13.92
C ILE A 59 11.55 3.90 -15.09
N GLY A 60 11.45 3.12 -16.17
CA GLY A 60 12.10 3.36 -17.46
C GLY A 60 11.07 3.67 -18.56
N THR A 61 11.53 3.87 -19.77
CA THR A 61 10.64 4.03 -20.93
C THR A 61 9.97 2.70 -21.25
N GLY A 62 8.63 2.63 -21.06
CA GLY A 62 7.84 1.43 -21.33
C GLY A 62 8.19 0.24 -20.42
N SER A 63 8.77 0.49 -19.25
CA SER A 63 9.14 -0.57 -18.31
C SER A 63 9.28 -0.07 -16.89
N VAL A 64 9.09 -0.98 -15.93
CA VAL A 64 9.39 -0.76 -14.52
C VAL A 64 10.28 -1.88 -13.99
N LEU A 65 11.20 -1.53 -13.08
CA LEU A 65 11.97 -2.48 -12.29
C LEU A 65 11.29 -2.61 -10.92
N VAL A 66 11.15 -3.84 -10.44
CA VAL A 66 10.55 -4.12 -9.13
C VAL A 66 11.58 -4.68 -8.16
N ASP A 67 11.31 -4.57 -6.86
CA ASP A 67 12.24 -4.93 -5.78
C ASP A 67 12.34 -6.44 -5.51
N LYS A 68 11.44 -7.25 -6.11
CA LYS A 68 11.43 -8.72 -5.95
C LYS A 68 11.38 -9.41 -7.30
N THR A 69 11.91 -10.63 -7.33
CA THR A 69 11.85 -11.49 -8.53
C THR A 69 10.50 -12.17 -8.67
N SER A 70 10.07 -12.39 -9.92
CA SER A 70 8.88 -13.21 -10.22
C SER A 70 9.06 -14.63 -9.70
N THR A 71 8.02 -15.20 -9.12
CA THR A 71 8.06 -16.52 -8.45
C THR A 71 7.39 -17.63 -9.24
N ASN A 72 6.45 -17.29 -10.12
CA ASN A 72 5.56 -18.25 -10.79
C ASN A 72 5.86 -18.41 -12.29
N GLY A 73 7.14 -18.43 -12.66
CA GLY A 73 7.53 -18.67 -14.05
C GLY A 73 7.52 -17.39 -14.92
N ALA A 74 7.53 -17.57 -16.23
CA ALA A 74 7.42 -16.47 -17.17
C ALA A 74 5.97 -15.99 -17.28
N ILE A 75 5.76 -14.67 -17.30
CA ILE A 75 4.45 -14.09 -17.60
C ILE A 75 4.31 -13.99 -19.10
N ALA A 76 3.25 -14.58 -19.64
CA ALA A 76 2.94 -14.50 -21.07
C ALA A 76 2.59 -13.05 -21.46
N ALA A 77 2.73 -12.75 -22.75
CA ALA A 77 2.27 -11.48 -23.30
C ALA A 77 0.77 -11.27 -23.07
N ASN A 78 0.36 -10.01 -23.02
CA ASN A 78 -1.03 -9.56 -22.85
C ASN A 78 -1.66 -9.88 -21.48
N GLN A 79 -0.88 -10.16 -20.45
CA GLN A 79 -1.39 -10.25 -19.10
C GLN A 79 -1.61 -8.85 -18.51
N VAL A 80 -2.68 -8.70 -17.75
CA VAL A 80 -2.97 -7.48 -17.02
C VAL A 80 -2.16 -7.46 -15.73
N VAL A 81 -1.55 -6.33 -15.44
CA VAL A 81 -0.87 -6.05 -14.18
C VAL A 81 -1.43 -4.76 -13.60
N ASN A 82 -1.80 -4.78 -12.35
CA ASN A 82 -2.25 -3.61 -11.62
C ASN A 82 -1.11 -3.08 -10.74
N PHE A 83 -1.03 -1.77 -10.65
CA PHE A 83 -0.13 -1.06 -9.76
C PHE A 83 -0.98 -0.29 -8.76
N MET A 84 -0.83 -0.60 -7.48
CA MET A 84 -1.54 0.06 -6.39
C MET A 84 -0.71 1.23 -5.90
N GLY A 85 -1.18 2.44 -6.15
CA GLY A 85 -0.57 3.68 -5.69
C GLY A 85 -0.69 3.88 -4.18
N VAL A 86 0.31 4.54 -3.60
CA VAL A 86 0.34 4.82 -2.17
C VAL A 86 -0.63 5.92 -1.78
N THR A 87 -1.42 5.69 -0.72
CA THR A 87 -2.14 6.76 -0.01
C THR A 87 -1.52 6.94 1.38
N THR A 88 -0.99 8.13 1.68
CA THR A 88 -0.47 8.44 3.01
C THR A 88 -1.61 8.83 3.93
N ALA A 89 -1.96 7.95 4.87
CA ALA A 89 -3.05 8.19 5.82
C ALA A 89 -2.63 9.05 7.01
N TYR A 90 -1.34 9.02 7.38
CA TYR A 90 -0.80 9.85 8.47
C TYR A 90 0.69 10.08 8.32
N THR A 91 1.15 11.25 8.74
CA THR A 91 2.58 11.57 8.90
C THR A 91 2.79 12.17 10.28
N ALA A 92 3.63 11.53 11.08
CA ALA A 92 3.93 11.98 12.43
C ALA A 92 4.76 13.27 12.42
N SER A 93 4.25 14.36 12.99
CA SER A 93 4.96 15.63 13.16
C SER A 93 5.92 15.61 14.36
N SER A 94 5.61 14.78 15.35
CA SER A 94 6.38 14.55 16.57
C SER A 94 6.34 13.06 16.93
N LYS A 95 6.93 12.67 18.05
CA LYS A 95 6.74 11.30 18.57
C LYS A 95 5.27 11.08 18.87
N ALA A 96 4.70 10.02 18.34
CA ALA A 96 3.29 9.69 18.47
C ALA A 96 3.08 8.20 18.72
N ILE A 97 1.89 7.81 19.12
CA ILE A 97 1.47 6.41 19.27
C ILE A 97 0.22 6.18 18.43
N LEU A 98 0.27 5.22 17.52
CA LEU A 98 -0.92 4.66 16.90
C LEU A 98 -1.65 3.84 17.96
N VAL A 99 -2.81 4.32 18.40
CA VAL A 99 -3.65 3.64 19.40
C VAL A 99 -4.57 2.62 18.75
N GLY A 100 -5.05 2.93 17.56
CA GLY A 100 -5.88 2.05 16.77
C GLY A 100 -6.21 2.62 15.41
N GLY A 101 -6.81 1.80 14.56
CA GLY A 101 -7.24 2.22 13.22
C GLY A 101 -8.34 1.34 12.67
N THR A 102 -9.24 1.94 11.92
CA THR A 102 -10.31 1.27 11.19
C THR A 102 -10.15 1.54 9.70
N PHE A 103 -10.26 0.48 8.92
CA PHE A 103 -10.14 0.49 7.46
C PHE A 103 -11.40 -0.11 6.88
N ALA A 104 -12.33 0.74 6.45
CA ALA A 104 -13.67 0.35 6.02
C ALA A 104 -13.73 0.20 4.50
N ASN A 105 -14.26 -0.92 4.03
CA ASN A 105 -14.51 -1.16 2.61
C ASN A 105 -15.77 -0.41 2.17
N LEU A 106 -15.63 0.48 1.19
CA LEU A 106 -16.70 1.30 0.61
C LEU A 106 -17.39 0.64 -0.58
N THR A 107 -16.89 -0.51 -1.04
CA THR A 107 -17.34 -1.12 -2.30
C THR A 107 -18.29 -2.30 -2.07
N ASP A 108 -18.98 -2.69 -3.15
CA ASP A 108 -19.84 -3.88 -3.18
C ASP A 108 -19.05 -5.19 -3.39
N ASN A 109 -17.71 -5.11 -3.44
CA ASN A 109 -16.83 -6.25 -3.61
C ASN A 109 -15.84 -6.37 -2.45
N SER A 110 -15.26 -7.55 -2.27
CA SER A 110 -14.11 -7.69 -1.36
C SER A 110 -12.90 -6.94 -1.94
N ILE A 111 -12.17 -6.23 -1.10
CA ILE A 111 -10.91 -5.57 -1.45
C ILE A 111 -9.74 -6.22 -0.71
N ASN A 112 -8.53 -6.07 -1.24
CA ASN A 112 -7.30 -6.45 -0.56
C ASN A 112 -6.62 -5.20 0.00
N LEU A 113 -6.43 -5.20 1.30
CA LEU A 113 -5.84 -4.09 2.06
C LEU A 113 -4.38 -4.37 2.38
N PHE A 114 -3.53 -3.36 2.18
CA PHE A 114 -2.17 -3.32 2.70
C PHE A 114 -1.99 -2.06 3.54
N VAL A 115 -1.37 -2.23 4.70
CA VAL A 115 -1.02 -1.10 5.59
C VAL A 115 0.44 -1.24 5.95
N GLU A 116 1.21 -0.18 5.74
CA GLU A 116 2.62 -0.13 6.08
C GLU A 116 2.96 1.08 6.93
N ILE A 117 4.05 0.95 7.68
CA ILE A 117 4.62 2.02 8.50
C ILE A 117 6.10 2.15 8.21
N GLY A 118 6.60 3.36 8.10
CA GLY A 118 8.02 3.59 7.86
C GLY A 118 8.38 5.03 7.58
N ILE A 119 9.60 5.22 7.08
CA ILE A 119 10.15 6.54 6.76
C ILE A 119 11.10 6.43 5.55
N GLY A 120 11.11 7.46 4.71
CA GLY A 120 11.95 7.49 3.51
C GLY A 120 11.62 6.32 2.57
N ASN A 121 12.57 5.42 2.38
CA ASN A 121 12.43 4.22 1.55
C ASN A 121 12.28 2.93 2.37
N THR A 122 12.22 3.02 3.70
CA THR A 122 12.13 1.85 4.58
C THR A 122 10.75 1.76 5.19
N PHE A 123 9.97 0.78 4.76
CA PHE A 123 8.62 0.51 5.25
C PHE A 123 8.46 -0.96 5.62
N ALA A 124 7.67 -1.22 6.65
CA ALA A 124 7.27 -2.54 7.10
C ALA A 124 5.74 -2.67 7.06
N ASN A 125 5.24 -3.78 6.54
CA ASN A 125 3.80 -4.05 6.56
C ASN A 125 3.34 -4.37 7.97
N ILE A 126 2.26 -3.75 8.41
CA ILE A 126 1.49 -4.09 9.60
C ILE A 126 0.19 -4.82 9.23
N ALA A 127 -0.27 -4.69 7.98
CA ALA A 127 -1.24 -5.54 7.34
C ALA A 127 -0.76 -5.82 5.91
N ASN A 128 -0.83 -7.08 5.48
CA ASN A 128 -0.35 -7.48 4.15
C ASN A 128 -1.37 -8.40 3.49
N ASP A 129 -1.96 -7.93 2.39
CA ASP A 129 -2.92 -8.69 1.59
C ASP A 129 -4.13 -9.19 2.40
N ILE A 130 -4.69 -8.31 3.23
CA ILE A 130 -5.84 -8.65 4.09
C ILE A 130 -7.14 -8.47 3.29
N PRO A 131 -7.90 -9.54 3.08
CA PRO A 131 -9.21 -9.41 2.44
C PRO A 131 -10.20 -8.71 3.37
N VAL A 132 -10.78 -7.60 2.92
CA VAL A 132 -11.85 -6.88 3.62
C VAL A 132 -13.14 -7.07 2.82
N PRO A 133 -14.07 -7.90 3.30
CA PRO A 133 -15.33 -8.15 2.61
C PRO A 133 -16.18 -6.89 2.46
N THR A 134 -17.13 -6.91 1.52
CA THR A 134 -18.12 -5.83 1.35
C THR A 134 -18.87 -5.58 2.65
N GLY A 135 -19.14 -4.31 2.95
CA GLY A 135 -19.88 -3.88 4.15
C GLY A 135 -19.15 -4.16 5.47
N SER A 136 -17.84 -4.45 5.43
CA SER A 136 -17.04 -4.73 6.62
C SER A 136 -15.83 -3.79 6.73
N SER A 137 -15.09 -3.93 7.82
CA SER A 137 -13.86 -3.20 8.05
C SER A 137 -12.78 -4.09 8.69
N PHE A 138 -11.53 -3.81 8.38
CA PHE A 138 -10.39 -4.30 9.14
C PHE A 138 -10.06 -3.33 10.27
N VAL A 139 -9.77 -3.84 11.46
CA VAL A 139 -9.48 -3.01 12.64
C VAL A 139 -8.12 -3.39 13.21
N ILE A 140 -7.26 -2.40 13.34
CA ILE A 140 -6.04 -2.50 14.16
C ILE A 140 -6.43 -2.05 15.57
N SER A 141 -6.44 -2.98 16.51
CA SER A 141 -6.81 -2.73 17.91
C SER A 141 -5.60 -2.62 18.82
N ASP A 142 -5.86 -2.28 20.05
CA ASP A 142 -4.97 -1.88 21.16
C ASP A 142 -3.78 -2.83 21.49
N ALA A 143 -3.80 -4.06 21.03
CA ALA A 143 -2.75 -5.04 21.31
C ALA A 143 -1.40 -4.74 20.64
N GLY A 144 -1.36 -3.79 19.71
CA GLY A 144 -0.16 -3.46 18.95
C GLY A 144 0.14 -1.96 18.93
N LYS A 145 0.17 -1.30 20.10
CA LYS A 145 0.57 0.13 20.15
C LYS A 145 1.88 0.34 19.43
N THR A 146 1.81 1.02 18.30
CA THR A 146 2.99 1.29 17.47
C THR A 146 3.48 2.71 17.72
N ILE A 147 4.74 2.83 18.14
CA ILE A 147 5.38 4.12 18.32
C ILE A 147 5.82 4.65 16.97
N LEU A 148 5.41 5.87 16.67
CA LEU A 148 5.79 6.64 15.49
C LEU A 148 6.84 7.68 15.89
N ARG A 149 7.96 7.69 15.20
CA ARG A 149 8.97 8.77 15.30
C ARG A 149 8.57 9.92 14.36
N PRO A 150 9.10 11.13 14.59
CA PRO A 150 8.89 12.25 13.65
C PRO A 150 9.20 11.85 12.20
N ASN A 151 8.34 12.27 11.27
CA ASN A 151 8.37 11.97 9.83
C ASN A 151 8.08 10.51 9.45
N GLN A 152 7.78 9.62 10.40
CA GLN A 152 7.24 8.30 10.05
C GLN A 152 5.81 8.45 9.51
N GLN A 153 5.49 7.62 8.53
CA GLN A 153 4.22 7.62 7.84
C GLN A 153 3.49 6.29 8.05
N ILE A 154 2.16 6.38 8.07
CA ILE A 154 1.26 5.24 7.87
C ILE A 154 0.73 5.38 6.45
N ARG A 155 0.96 4.36 5.64
CA ARG A 155 0.52 4.29 4.24
C ARG A 155 -0.43 3.13 4.04
N VAL A 156 -1.38 3.32 3.14
CA VAL A 156 -2.38 2.31 2.78
C VAL A 156 -2.42 2.12 1.27
N TYR A 157 -2.75 0.89 0.88
CA TYR A 157 -3.01 0.52 -0.51
C TYR A 157 -4.25 -0.36 -0.57
N SER A 158 -4.97 -0.25 -1.65
CA SER A 158 -6.08 -1.13 -1.99
C SER A 158 -5.97 -1.52 -3.46
N ASN A 159 -6.40 -2.74 -3.79
CA ASN A 159 -6.44 -3.23 -5.16
C ASN A 159 -7.65 -2.71 -5.96
N ILE A 160 -8.51 -1.90 -5.34
CA ILE A 160 -9.64 -1.23 -5.97
C ILE A 160 -9.54 0.28 -5.72
N GLU A 161 -9.78 1.06 -6.78
CA GLU A 161 -9.72 2.52 -6.72
C GLU A 161 -10.83 3.10 -5.84
N ASN A 162 -10.51 4.15 -5.05
CA ASN A 162 -11.45 4.87 -4.18
C ASN A 162 -12.28 3.96 -3.26
N SER A 163 -11.71 2.89 -2.75
CA SER A 163 -12.41 1.78 -2.12
C SER A 163 -12.37 1.78 -0.60
N LEU A 164 -11.58 2.66 0.04
CA LEU A 164 -11.24 2.50 1.44
C LEU A 164 -11.36 3.81 2.22
N ASP A 165 -12.14 3.82 3.29
CA ASP A 165 -12.09 4.86 4.30
C ASP A 165 -11.19 4.43 5.47
N VAL A 166 -10.31 5.35 5.87
CA VAL A 166 -9.33 5.12 6.94
C VAL A 166 -9.56 6.09 8.08
N SER A 167 -9.71 5.57 9.29
CA SER A 167 -9.76 6.36 10.53
C SER A 167 -8.68 5.86 11.48
N LEU A 168 -7.73 6.70 11.81
CA LEU A 168 -6.63 6.39 12.73
C LEU A 168 -6.76 7.19 14.01
N SER A 169 -6.65 6.54 15.17
CA SER A 169 -6.61 7.17 16.48
C SER A 169 -5.15 7.31 16.91
N ILE A 170 -4.67 8.53 17.05
CA ILE A 170 -3.27 8.87 17.30
C ILE A 170 -3.16 9.65 18.62
N LEU A 171 -2.23 9.25 19.48
CA LEU A 171 -1.77 10.05 20.62
C LEU A 171 -0.47 10.75 20.20
N GLU A 172 -0.49 12.08 20.12
CA GLU A 172 0.64 12.91 19.70
C GLU A 172 1.33 13.55 20.90
N GLY A 173 2.59 13.99 20.69
CA GLY A 173 3.36 14.73 21.71
C GLY A 173 3.88 13.87 22.85
N VAL A 174 3.98 12.56 22.66
CA VAL A 174 4.47 11.62 23.67
C VAL A 174 5.96 11.88 23.98
N ALA A 175 6.31 12.00 25.26
CA ALA A 175 7.68 12.25 25.71
C ALA A 175 8.62 11.06 25.50
#